data_7b3029a2301ca5ecbf7324bce60937a8
#
_entry.id   7b3029a2301ca5ecbf7324bce60937a8
#
_cell.length_a   1.000
_cell.length_b   1.000
_cell.length_c   1.000
_cell.angle_alpha   90.00
_cell.angle_beta   90.00
_cell.angle_gamma   90.00
#
_symmetry.space_group_name_H-M   'P 1'
#
loop_
_entity.id
_entity.type
_entity.pdbx_description
1 polymer ?
#
loop_
_entity_poly.entity_id
_entity_poly.type
_entity_poly.pdbx_seq_one_letter_code
_entity_poly.pdbx_strand_id
1 'polypeptide(L)'
;KFGFVYRKANHRLFASFGMASKEPTRDEYVNSSTQSRPKEETLYNIETGYRGEFDRFFVAANGYGMFYKDQLILTGQINDVGEAIRQNIPNSYRIGLELEGGFQITDSFNWAGNTTISQNKVESFTEYIDDYDNGGQISETFDDADIAFSPNLIANSIFSYTNSGFTGAISSKYVSKQYLDNTQNDARSIDAYFVNDVRLAYKLQNLLSFKAVTATLMVNNILDAEYETNGYTYGYVYGGMQRYNYYFPQAGTNFLFQVKWEF
;
A
#
# COMPACT_ATOMS: atom_id res chain seq x y z
N LYS A 1 14.39 -19.26 -8.62
CA LYS A 1 13.29 -19.39 -7.67
C LYS A 1 13.15 -20.85 -7.25
N PHE A 2 13.03 -21.12 -5.95
CA PHE A 2 12.73 -22.42 -5.38
C PHE A 2 11.48 -22.30 -4.50
N GLY A 3 10.71 -23.40 -4.38
CA GLY A 3 9.54 -23.41 -3.53
C GLY A 3 9.12 -24.82 -3.17
N PHE A 4 8.54 -24.95 -2.00
CA PHE A 4 7.97 -26.19 -1.47
C PHE A 4 6.54 -25.93 -1.06
N VAL A 5 5.65 -26.84 -1.39
CA VAL A 5 4.24 -26.81 -0.97
C VAL A 5 3.85 -28.17 -0.43
N TYR A 6 3.38 -28.20 0.82
CA TYR A 6 2.78 -29.37 1.43
C TYR A 6 1.28 -29.18 1.59
N ARG A 7 0.49 -30.12 1.12
CA ARG A 7 -0.97 -30.12 1.24
C ARG A 7 -1.44 -31.42 1.90
N LYS A 8 -2.28 -31.27 2.92
CA LYS A 8 -2.94 -32.40 3.57
C LYS A 8 -4.34 -32.01 4.00
N ALA A 9 -5.34 -32.68 3.44
CA ALA A 9 -6.74 -32.31 3.62
C ALA A 9 -6.96 -30.79 3.38
N ASN A 10 -7.45 -30.09 4.37
CA ASN A 10 -7.78 -28.66 4.32
C ASN A 10 -6.60 -27.75 4.69
N HIS A 11 -5.39 -28.29 4.79
CA HIS A 11 -4.20 -27.57 5.21
C HIS A 11 -3.19 -27.43 4.07
N ARG A 12 -2.64 -26.26 3.93
CA ARG A 12 -1.56 -25.95 2.99
C ARG A 12 -0.45 -25.21 3.71
N LEU A 13 0.77 -25.73 3.62
CA LEU A 13 1.99 -25.06 4.03
C LEU A 13 2.81 -24.78 2.78
N PHE A 14 3.51 -23.66 2.76
CA PHE A 14 4.47 -23.37 1.70
C PHE A 14 5.68 -22.63 2.26
N ALA A 15 6.80 -22.80 1.56
CA ALA A 15 7.98 -21.98 1.72
C ALA A 15 8.56 -21.71 0.34
N SER A 16 9.07 -20.51 0.11
CA SER A 16 9.69 -20.14 -1.15
C SER A 16 10.89 -19.22 -0.93
N PHE A 17 11.84 -19.32 -1.85
CA PHE A 17 12.95 -18.39 -2.01
C PHE A 17 13.00 -17.95 -3.48
N GLY A 18 13.18 -16.67 -3.70
CA GLY A 18 13.33 -16.08 -5.02
C GLY A 18 14.44 -15.04 -5.04
N MET A 19 15.09 -14.92 -6.18
CA MET A 19 15.97 -13.80 -6.51
C MET A 19 15.47 -13.21 -7.81
N ALA A 20 15.39 -11.88 -7.87
CA ALA A 20 15.00 -11.13 -9.05
C ALA A 20 15.84 -9.86 -9.16
N SER A 21 16.14 -9.44 -10.38
CA SER A 21 16.75 -8.14 -10.67
C SER A 21 15.79 -7.33 -11.52
N LYS A 22 15.80 -6.02 -11.32
CA LYS A 22 15.02 -5.06 -12.10
C LYS A 22 15.95 -3.95 -12.56
N GLU A 23 15.97 -3.74 -13.87
CA GLU A 23 16.66 -2.59 -14.45
C GLU A 23 15.82 -1.32 -14.27
N PRO A 24 16.46 -0.15 -14.12
CA PRO A 24 15.78 1.12 -14.13
C PRO A 24 14.98 1.32 -15.42
N THR A 25 13.86 2.00 -15.31
CA THR A 25 13.05 2.39 -16.47
C THR A 25 13.71 3.55 -17.23
N ARG A 26 13.26 3.81 -18.47
CA ARG A 26 13.73 4.95 -19.25
C ARG A 26 13.53 6.27 -18.50
N ASP A 27 12.38 6.44 -17.86
CA ASP A 27 12.05 7.68 -17.18
C ASP A 27 12.95 7.92 -15.96
N GLU A 28 13.31 6.86 -15.23
CA GLU A 28 14.28 6.93 -14.14
C GLU A 28 15.68 7.35 -14.62
N TYR A 29 16.09 6.93 -15.83
CA TYR A 29 17.33 7.40 -16.44
C TYR A 29 17.26 8.84 -16.92
N VAL A 30 16.16 9.24 -17.56
CA VAL A 30 15.97 10.59 -18.09
C VAL A 30 15.92 11.63 -16.98
N ASN A 31 15.28 11.28 -15.86
CA ASN A 31 15.13 12.16 -14.69
C ASN A 31 16.34 12.11 -13.73
N SER A 32 17.40 11.40 -14.07
CA SER A 32 18.63 11.32 -13.28
C SER A 32 19.71 12.27 -13.81
N SER A 33 20.63 12.66 -12.91
CA SER A 33 21.88 13.34 -13.29
C SER A 33 22.96 12.32 -13.65
N THR A 34 24.07 12.78 -14.21
CA THR A 34 25.26 11.93 -14.46
C THR A 34 25.86 11.39 -13.15
N GLN A 35 25.68 12.09 -12.04
CA GLN A 35 26.15 11.72 -10.70
C GLN A 35 25.19 10.75 -9.99
N SER A 36 23.90 10.83 -10.28
CA SER A 36 22.83 10.01 -9.67
C SER A 36 22.23 8.98 -10.63
N ARG A 37 23.01 8.53 -11.64
CA ARG A 37 22.53 7.57 -12.63
C ARG A 37 22.08 6.28 -11.96
N PRO A 38 20.80 5.87 -12.17
CA PRO A 38 20.24 4.70 -11.50
C PRO A 38 20.92 3.40 -11.96
N LYS A 39 21.03 2.45 -11.05
CA LYS A 39 21.57 1.10 -11.23
C LYS A 39 20.43 0.09 -11.12
N GLU A 40 20.67 -1.13 -11.60
CA GLU A 40 19.76 -2.26 -11.36
C GLU A 40 19.61 -2.54 -9.85
N GLU A 41 18.40 -2.89 -9.46
CA GLU A 41 18.12 -3.38 -8.11
C GLU A 41 18.06 -4.91 -8.09
N THR A 42 18.50 -5.53 -7.01
CA THR A 42 18.37 -6.98 -6.78
C THR A 42 17.57 -7.25 -5.53
N LEU A 43 16.56 -8.10 -5.65
CA LEU A 43 15.71 -8.58 -4.57
C LEU A 43 16.03 -10.03 -4.24
N TYR A 44 16.24 -10.32 -2.98
CA TYR A 44 16.18 -11.67 -2.38
C TYR A 44 14.90 -11.75 -1.56
N ASN A 45 14.00 -12.65 -1.94
CA ASN A 45 12.69 -12.81 -1.31
C ASN A 45 12.55 -14.19 -0.68
N ILE A 46 12.18 -14.22 0.60
CA ILE A 46 11.86 -15.44 1.36
C ILE A 46 10.42 -15.31 1.84
N GLU A 47 9.62 -16.34 1.61
CA GLU A 47 8.25 -16.40 2.08
C GLU A 47 7.97 -17.78 2.69
N THR A 48 7.16 -17.79 3.76
CA THR A 48 6.62 -19.00 4.34
C THR A 48 5.21 -18.75 4.84
N GLY A 49 4.32 -19.67 4.60
CA GLY A 49 2.94 -19.46 4.98
C GLY A 49 2.16 -20.74 5.21
N TYR A 50 1.05 -20.53 5.88
CA TYR A 50 0.05 -21.53 6.18
C TYR A 50 -1.33 -21.04 5.75
N ARG A 51 -2.16 -21.94 5.20
CA ARG A 51 -3.59 -21.73 4.97
C ARG A 51 -4.36 -22.97 5.41
N GLY A 52 -5.38 -22.75 6.24
CA GLY A 52 -6.35 -23.75 6.66
C GLY A 52 -7.75 -23.35 6.20
N GLU A 53 -8.48 -24.30 5.59
CA GLU A 53 -9.86 -24.09 5.12
C GLU A 53 -10.78 -25.08 5.84
N PHE A 54 -11.83 -24.57 6.46
CA PHE A 54 -12.78 -25.31 7.27
C PHE A 54 -14.20 -24.99 6.79
N ASP A 55 -15.19 -25.73 7.26
CA ASP A 55 -16.58 -25.61 6.75
C ASP A 55 -17.11 -24.17 6.76
N ARG A 56 -16.84 -23.42 7.84
CA ARG A 56 -17.38 -22.06 8.03
C ARG A 56 -16.32 -20.99 8.12
N PHE A 57 -15.04 -21.34 8.10
CA PHE A 57 -13.98 -20.34 8.19
C PHE A 57 -12.72 -20.79 7.46
N PHE A 58 -11.91 -19.81 7.09
CA PHE A 58 -10.53 -20.04 6.70
C PHE A 58 -9.61 -19.09 7.46
N VAL A 59 -8.37 -19.50 7.62
CA VAL A 59 -7.29 -18.66 8.15
C VAL A 59 -6.05 -18.85 7.29
N ALA A 60 -5.31 -17.77 7.08
CA ALA A 60 -4.01 -17.82 6.46
C ALA A 60 -3.03 -16.90 7.19
N ALA A 61 -1.78 -17.31 7.22
CA ALA A 61 -0.68 -16.50 7.71
C ALA A 61 0.50 -16.65 6.73
N ASN A 62 1.14 -15.55 6.38
CA ASN A 62 2.31 -15.49 5.52
C ASN A 62 3.37 -14.60 6.16
N GLY A 63 4.53 -15.18 6.49
CA GLY A 63 5.72 -14.42 6.87
C GLY A 63 6.61 -14.22 5.67
N TYR A 64 7.12 -13.01 5.47
CA TYR A 64 8.00 -12.68 4.37
C TYR A 64 9.21 -11.87 4.81
N GLY A 65 10.31 -12.02 4.07
CA GLY A 65 11.50 -11.20 4.16
C GLY A 65 11.99 -10.87 2.75
N MET A 66 11.99 -9.57 2.42
CA MET A 66 12.46 -9.01 1.16
C MET A 66 13.71 -8.20 1.45
N PHE A 67 14.85 -8.65 0.95
CA PHE A 67 16.14 -7.99 1.14
C PHE A 67 16.61 -7.46 -0.20
N TYR A 68 16.87 -6.17 -0.25
CA TYR A 68 17.23 -5.48 -1.48
C TYR A 68 18.70 -5.03 -1.45
N LYS A 69 19.32 -5.14 -2.58
CA LYS A 69 20.58 -4.51 -2.91
C LYS A 69 20.37 -3.50 -4.01
N ASP A 70 20.90 -2.29 -3.83
CA ASP A 70 20.76 -1.16 -4.75
C ASP A 70 19.29 -0.84 -5.09
N GLN A 71 18.37 -0.96 -4.12
CA GLN A 71 16.95 -0.67 -4.34
C GLN A 71 16.76 0.77 -4.79
N LEU A 72 15.96 0.98 -5.84
CA LEU A 72 15.62 2.30 -6.37
C LEU A 72 14.36 2.82 -5.68
N ILE A 73 14.52 3.62 -4.62
CA ILE A 73 13.44 4.15 -3.80
C ILE A 73 13.11 5.61 -4.12
N LEU A 74 11.90 6.03 -3.75
CA LEU A 74 11.48 7.44 -3.79
C LEU A 74 12.26 8.25 -2.76
N THR A 75 12.75 9.43 -3.14
CA THR A 75 13.40 10.36 -2.20
C THR A 75 12.38 11.21 -1.42
N GLY A 76 11.13 11.24 -1.84
CA GLY A 76 10.11 12.16 -1.36
C GLY A 76 10.05 13.47 -2.15
N GLN A 77 11.01 13.73 -3.00
CA GLN A 77 11.12 14.95 -3.82
C GLN A 77 10.56 14.75 -5.23
N ILE A 78 10.24 15.85 -5.89
CA ILE A 78 9.86 15.92 -7.30
C ILE A 78 10.86 16.81 -8.07
N ASN A 79 11.02 16.52 -9.36
CA ASN A 79 11.80 17.35 -10.28
C ASN A 79 11.00 18.57 -10.80
N ASP A 80 11.62 19.41 -11.63
CA ASP A 80 11.01 20.65 -12.16
C ASP A 80 9.75 20.41 -13.02
N VAL A 81 9.53 19.19 -13.50
CA VAL A 81 8.33 18.79 -14.26
C VAL A 81 7.30 18.03 -13.43
N GLY A 82 7.52 17.90 -12.11
CA GLY A 82 6.59 17.27 -11.18
C GLY A 82 6.71 15.74 -11.07
N GLU A 83 7.75 15.14 -11.62
CA GLU A 83 7.99 13.69 -11.49
C GLU A 83 8.80 13.35 -10.24
N ALA A 84 8.48 12.22 -9.63
CA ALA A 84 9.13 11.77 -8.41
C ALA A 84 10.60 11.36 -8.65
N ILE A 85 11.50 11.93 -7.86
CA ILE A 85 12.93 11.62 -7.90
C ILE A 85 13.18 10.31 -7.15
N ARG A 86 14.03 9.45 -7.73
CA ARG A 86 14.45 8.18 -7.14
C ARG A 86 15.96 8.12 -6.97
N GLN A 87 16.40 7.36 -5.98
CA GLN A 87 17.81 7.12 -5.66
C GLN A 87 18.03 5.65 -5.33
N ASN A 88 19.15 5.06 -5.77
CA ASN A 88 19.54 3.74 -5.32
C ASN A 88 20.07 3.79 -3.88
N ILE A 89 19.57 2.87 -3.06
CA ILE A 89 20.01 2.65 -1.69
C ILE A 89 20.79 1.35 -1.63
N PRO A 90 22.01 1.32 -1.05
CA PRO A 90 22.85 0.13 -1.05
C PRO A 90 22.14 -1.10 -0.49
N ASN A 91 21.49 -0.96 0.67
CA ASN A 91 20.75 -2.03 1.32
C ASN A 91 19.45 -1.50 1.91
N SER A 92 18.40 -2.30 1.77
CA SER A 92 17.11 -2.07 2.42
C SER A 92 16.39 -3.41 2.62
N TYR A 93 15.41 -3.42 3.50
CA TYR A 93 14.63 -4.61 3.73
C TYR A 93 13.16 -4.30 4.04
N ARG A 94 12.31 -5.30 3.79
CA ARG A 94 10.93 -5.35 4.22
C ARG A 94 10.68 -6.70 4.84
N ILE A 95 10.32 -6.74 6.11
CA ILE A 95 9.99 -7.96 6.83
C ILE A 95 8.59 -7.80 7.39
N GLY A 96 7.75 -8.81 7.23
CA GLY A 96 6.38 -8.68 7.69
C GLY A 96 5.66 -9.99 7.87
N LEU A 97 4.48 -9.86 8.50
CA LEU A 97 3.50 -10.91 8.69
C LEU A 97 2.16 -10.43 8.10
N GLU A 98 1.63 -11.22 7.19
CA GLU A 98 0.30 -11.05 6.64
C GLU A 98 -0.63 -12.09 7.25
N LEU A 99 -1.75 -11.64 7.80
CA LEU A 99 -2.80 -12.48 8.33
C LEU A 99 -4.07 -12.26 7.52
N GLU A 100 -4.74 -13.33 7.14
CA GLU A 100 -6.00 -13.31 6.42
C GLU A 100 -6.98 -14.28 7.08
N GLY A 101 -8.23 -13.91 7.17
CA GLY A 101 -9.28 -14.78 7.69
C GLY A 101 -10.66 -14.44 7.13
N GLY A 102 -11.52 -15.43 7.12
CA GLY A 102 -12.93 -15.27 6.81
C GLY A 102 -13.77 -16.23 7.61
N PHE A 103 -14.95 -15.79 7.99
CA PHE A 103 -15.87 -16.56 8.81
C PHE A 103 -17.32 -16.38 8.34
N GLN A 104 -17.98 -17.48 8.05
CA GLN A 104 -19.42 -17.52 7.80
C GLN A 104 -20.16 -17.55 9.14
N ILE A 105 -20.60 -16.38 9.61
CA ILE A 105 -21.26 -16.21 10.90
C ILE A 105 -22.63 -16.89 10.89
N THR A 106 -23.40 -16.67 9.82
CA THR A 106 -24.64 -17.37 9.49
C THR A 106 -24.67 -17.66 7.99
N ASP A 107 -25.70 -18.33 7.50
CA ASP A 107 -25.84 -18.58 6.05
C ASP A 107 -25.97 -17.29 5.22
N SER A 108 -26.37 -16.18 5.84
CA SER A 108 -26.54 -14.89 5.20
C SER A 108 -25.48 -13.87 5.60
N PHE A 109 -24.74 -14.05 6.69
CA PHE A 109 -23.83 -13.06 7.24
C PHE A 109 -22.41 -13.59 7.30
N ASN A 110 -21.48 -12.90 6.64
CA ASN A 110 -20.10 -13.27 6.52
C ASN A 110 -19.18 -12.13 6.96
N TRP A 111 -18.03 -12.48 7.50
CA TRP A 111 -16.92 -11.60 7.74
C TRP A 111 -15.67 -12.10 7.00
N ALA A 112 -14.89 -11.18 6.45
CA ALA A 112 -13.55 -11.43 5.95
C ALA A 112 -12.65 -10.25 6.30
N GLY A 113 -11.38 -10.53 6.55
CA GLY A 113 -10.42 -9.48 6.86
C GLY A 113 -8.99 -9.93 6.62
N ASN A 114 -8.12 -8.95 6.50
CA ASN A 114 -6.68 -9.15 6.44
C ASN A 114 -5.96 -8.03 7.19
N THR A 115 -4.76 -8.33 7.66
CA THR A 115 -3.85 -7.35 8.23
C THR A 115 -2.42 -7.68 7.85
N THR A 116 -1.64 -6.65 7.57
CA THR A 116 -0.20 -6.73 7.33
C THR A 116 0.49 -5.90 8.39
N ILE A 117 1.41 -6.52 9.12
CA ILE A 117 2.31 -5.86 10.07
C ILE A 117 3.71 -6.01 9.48
N SER A 118 4.40 -4.88 9.25
CA SER A 118 5.70 -4.91 8.59
C SER A 118 6.68 -3.91 9.18
N GLN A 119 7.94 -4.17 8.95
CA GLN A 119 9.05 -3.24 9.15
C GLN A 119 9.73 -3.05 7.79
N ASN A 120 9.85 -1.79 7.36
CA ASN A 120 10.34 -1.42 6.04
C ASN A 120 11.44 -0.39 6.23
N LYS A 121 12.71 -0.80 6.10
CA LYS A 121 13.85 0.03 6.47
C LYS A 121 14.87 0.18 5.34
N VAL A 122 15.50 1.35 5.29
CA VAL A 122 16.77 1.57 4.60
C VAL A 122 17.90 1.51 5.60
N GLU A 123 19.03 0.90 5.24
CA GLU A 123 20.21 0.87 6.09
C GLU A 123 20.80 2.26 6.24
N SER A 124 20.89 3.01 5.15
CA SER A 124 21.37 4.40 5.13
C SER A 124 20.77 5.15 3.96
N PHE A 125 20.32 6.37 4.20
CA PHE A 125 19.79 7.29 3.21
C PHE A 125 20.48 8.65 3.36
N THR A 126 21.00 9.22 2.27
CA THR A 126 21.55 10.58 2.27
C THR A 126 20.60 11.52 1.55
N GLU A 127 20.08 12.51 2.27
CA GLU A 127 19.34 13.63 1.71
C GLU A 127 20.30 14.69 1.21
N TYR A 128 20.07 15.21 0.02
CA TYR A 128 20.82 16.36 -0.54
C TYR A 128 19.88 17.56 -0.66
N ILE A 129 20.32 18.71 -0.17
CA ILE A 129 19.54 19.94 -0.05
C ILE A 129 20.31 21.06 -0.71
N ASP A 130 19.72 21.73 -1.70
CA ASP A 130 20.35 22.85 -2.38
C ASP A 130 20.56 24.04 -1.43
N ASP A 131 21.78 24.58 -1.42
CA ASP A 131 22.17 25.71 -0.58
C ASP A 131 22.39 26.96 -1.46
N TYR A 132 21.36 27.81 -1.53
CA TYR A 132 21.40 29.05 -2.28
C TYR A 132 22.12 30.19 -1.53
N ASP A 133 22.35 30.08 -0.22
CA ASP A 133 23.07 31.08 0.56
C ASP A 133 24.58 30.97 0.36
N ASN A 134 25.12 29.74 0.27
CA ASN A 134 26.55 29.49 0.13
C ASN A 134 26.93 28.84 -1.22
N GLY A 135 25.95 28.39 -1.98
CA GLY A 135 26.10 27.64 -3.22
C GLY A 135 26.39 26.16 -3.00
N GLY A 136 26.01 25.33 -3.98
CA GLY A 136 26.16 23.87 -3.90
C GLY A 136 25.04 23.19 -3.13
N GLN A 137 25.38 22.09 -2.43
CA GLN A 137 24.42 21.30 -1.66
C GLN A 137 24.97 20.99 -0.27
N ILE A 138 24.12 20.96 0.72
CA ILE A 138 24.38 20.31 2.01
C ILE A 138 23.81 18.89 1.96
N SER A 139 24.38 17.98 2.73
CA SER A 139 23.92 16.60 2.82
C SER A 139 23.80 16.16 4.27
N GLU A 140 22.77 15.37 4.54
CA GLU A 140 22.52 14.75 5.84
C GLU A 140 22.22 13.27 5.63
N THR A 141 22.83 12.41 6.46
CA THR A 141 22.66 10.95 6.36
C THR A 141 21.83 10.45 7.52
N PHE A 142 20.86 9.60 7.21
CA PHE A 142 19.93 8.96 8.14
C PHE A 142 20.13 7.45 8.06
N ASP A 143 20.39 6.82 9.20
CA ASP A 143 20.58 5.37 9.29
C ASP A 143 19.33 4.70 9.88
N ASP A 144 19.06 3.47 9.44
CA ASP A 144 17.92 2.64 9.90
C ASP A 144 16.56 3.36 9.82
N ALA A 145 16.36 4.18 8.80
CA ALA A 145 15.15 4.97 8.62
C ALA A 145 14.04 4.18 7.90
N ASP A 146 12.78 4.53 8.18
CA ASP A 146 11.62 3.97 7.50
C ASP A 146 11.59 4.39 6.03
N ILE A 147 11.26 3.45 5.14
CA ILE A 147 11.08 3.71 3.71
C ILE A 147 9.85 4.58 3.50
N ALA A 148 9.98 5.63 2.69
CA ALA A 148 8.88 6.50 2.30
C ALA A 148 7.67 5.71 1.78
N PHE A 149 6.46 6.16 2.09
CA PHE A 149 5.19 5.56 1.69
C PHE A 149 5.06 4.07 2.02
N SER A 150 5.63 3.64 3.14
CA SER A 150 5.65 2.24 3.57
C SER A 150 5.10 2.13 5.00
N PRO A 151 3.76 2.17 5.19
CA PRO A 151 3.16 2.08 6.51
C PRO A 151 3.44 0.71 7.16
N ASN A 152 3.64 0.70 8.48
CA ASN A 152 3.98 -0.51 9.22
C ASN A 152 2.75 -1.38 9.56
N LEU A 153 1.53 -0.83 9.45
CA LEU A 153 0.28 -1.56 9.66
C LEU A 153 -0.76 -1.16 8.63
N ILE A 154 -1.29 -2.16 7.94
CA ILE A 154 -2.48 -2.02 7.08
C ILE A 154 -3.46 -3.11 7.51
N ALA A 155 -4.72 -2.74 7.72
CA ALA A 155 -5.78 -3.67 8.06
C ALA A 155 -7.05 -3.39 7.26
N ASN A 156 -7.72 -4.46 6.81
CA ASN A 156 -9.01 -4.38 6.13
C ASN A 156 -9.99 -5.36 6.76
N SER A 157 -11.25 -4.98 6.86
CA SER A 157 -12.35 -5.79 7.38
C SER A 157 -13.60 -5.57 6.54
N ILE A 158 -14.25 -6.64 6.14
CA ILE A 158 -15.48 -6.61 5.36
C ILE A 158 -16.53 -7.46 6.06
N PHE A 159 -17.64 -6.85 6.45
CA PHE A 159 -18.86 -7.55 6.84
C PHE A 159 -19.85 -7.51 5.68
N SER A 160 -20.40 -8.65 5.32
CA SER A 160 -21.38 -8.76 4.24
C SER A 160 -22.61 -9.57 4.67
N TYR A 161 -23.77 -9.10 4.23
CA TYR A 161 -25.06 -9.76 4.41
C TYR A 161 -25.70 -9.99 3.04
N THR A 162 -26.13 -11.22 2.79
CA THR A 162 -26.82 -11.58 1.53
C THR A 162 -28.06 -12.39 1.85
N ASN A 163 -29.22 -11.91 1.40
CA ASN A 163 -30.49 -12.63 1.52
C ASN A 163 -31.48 -12.17 0.45
N SER A 164 -32.15 -13.12 -0.20
CA SER A 164 -33.30 -12.89 -1.11
C SER A 164 -33.08 -11.78 -2.14
N GLY A 165 -31.91 -11.77 -2.80
CA GLY A 165 -31.54 -10.77 -3.81
C GLY A 165 -30.93 -9.49 -3.25
N PHE A 166 -31.01 -9.24 -1.95
CA PHE A 166 -30.34 -8.13 -1.29
C PHE A 166 -28.91 -8.53 -0.91
N THR A 167 -27.96 -7.64 -1.14
CA THR A 167 -26.58 -7.74 -0.64
C THR A 167 -26.20 -6.40 -0.04
N GLY A 168 -25.77 -6.39 1.22
CA GLY A 168 -25.20 -5.24 1.91
C GLY A 168 -23.79 -5.58 2.38
N ALA A 169 -22.85 -4.64 2.26
CA ALA A 169 -21.51 -4.81 2.78
C ALA A 169 -20.99 -3.50 3.38
N ILE A 170 -20.23 -3.63 4.47
CA ILE A 170 -19.42 -2.55 5.05
C ILE A 170 -17.97 -2.99 4.92
N SER A 171 -17.16 -2.15 4.30
CA SER A 171 -15.71 -2.31 4.16
C SER A 171 -15.02 -1.25 5.01
N SER A 172 -14.11 -1.67 5.87
CA SER A 172 -13.32 -0.79 6.75
C SER A 172 -11.85 -0.97 6.43
N LYS A 173 -11.10 0.12 6.27
CA LYS A 173 -9.67 0.13 6.00
C LYS A 173 -8.95 1.03 6.98
N TYR A 174 -7.90 0.52 7.59
CA TYR A 174 -6.96 1.27 8.41
C TYR A 174 -5.58 1.23 7.79
N VAL A 175 -4.90 2.37 7.76
CA VAL A 175 -3.50 2.50 7.37
C VAL A 175 -2.80 3.33 8.42
N SER A 176 -1.68 2.84 8.95
CA SER A 176 -0.88 3.59 9.93
C SER A 176 -0.14 4.76 9.28
N LYS A 177 0.40 5.65 10.12
CA LYS A 177 1.28 6.75 9.71
C LYS A 177 2.37 6.23 8.76
N GLN A 178 2.73 7.04 7.77
CA GLN A 178 3.82 6.81 6.83
C GLN A 178 4.57 8.11 6.57
N TYR A 179 5.82 8.03 6.16
CA TYR A 179 6.65 9.20 5.90
C TYR A 179 6.63 9.59 4.42
N LEU A 180 6.78 10.89 4.14
CA LEU A 180 6.89 11.41 2.77
C LEU A 180 8.27 11.12 2.15
N ASP A 181 9.30 10.98 2.99
CA ASP A 181 10.68 10.69 2.60
C ASP A 181 11.33 9.65 3.53
N ASN A 182 12.61 9.35 3.30
CA ASN A 182 13.32 8.31 4.04
C ASN A 182 14.15 8.87 5.22
N THR A 183 13.73 9.99 5.80
CA THR A 183 14.43 10.62 6.95
C THR A 183 13.79 10.28 8.28
N GLN A 184 12.63 9.60 8.25
CA GLN A 184 11.82 9.25 9.43
C GLN A 184 11.48 10.47 10.31
N ASN A 185 11.28 11.63 9.67
CA ASN A 185 10.93 12.87 10.36
C ASN A 185 9.40 13.02 10.47
N ASP A 186 8.89 13.10 11.70
CA ASP A 186 7.44 13.23 11.96
C ASP A 186 6.81 14.49 11.35
N ALA A 187 7.58 15.55 11.15
CA ALA A 187 7.10 16.74 10.45
C ALA A 187 6.90 16.51 8.92
N ARG A 188 7.36 15.39 8.39
CA ARG A 188 7.26 14.99 6.98
C ARG A 188 6.54 13.65 6.86
N SER A 189 5.33 13.58 7.40
CA SER A 189 4.53 12.35 7.45
C SER A 189 3.11 12.57 6.96
N ILE A 190 2.47 11.49 6.60
CA ILE A 190 1.04 11.38 6.37
C ILE A 190 0.45 10.66 7.57
N ASP A 191 -0.57 11.24 8.17
CA ASP A 191 -1.22 10.69 9.36
C ASP A 191 -1.91 9.35 9.07
N ALA A 192 -2.09 8.56 10.13
CA ALA A 192 -2.87 7.34 10.05
C ALA A 192 -4.33 7.68 9.75
N TYR A 193 -4.98 6.83 8.94
CA TYR A 193 -6.38 7.03 8.59
C TYR A 193 -7.20 5.76 8.70
N PHE A 194 -8.51 5.95 8.92
CA PHE A 194 -9.50 4.89 8.98
C PHE A 194 -10.72 5.31 8.14
N VAL A 195 -11.02 4.52 7.10
CA VAL A 195 -12.06 4.83 6.12
C VAL A 195 -13.04 3.67 6.05
N ASN A 196 -14.33 4.00 5.90
CA ASN A 196 -15.41 3.03 5.82
C ASN A 196 -16.26 3.31 4.58
N ASP A 197 -16.55 2.24 3.82
CA ASP A 197 -17.39 2.27 2.65
C ASP A 197 -18.59 1.34 2.85
N VAL A 198 -19.73 1.73 2.32
CA VAL A 198 -20.94 0.91 2.30
C VAL A 198 -21.35 0.61 0.88
N ARG A 199 -21.65 -0.65 0.60
CA ARG A 199 -22.21 -1.10 -0.66
C ARG A 199 -23.53 -1.81 -0.42
N LEU A 200 -24.60 -1.34 -1.08
CA LEU A 200 -25.92 -1.97 -1.06
C LEU A 200 -26.27 -2.37 -2.49
N ALA A 201 -26.73 -3.58 -2.70
CA ALA A 201 -27.20 -4.05 -4.00
C ALA A 201 -28.50 -4.85 -3.84
N TYR A 202 -29.40 -4.70 -4.82
CA TYR A 202 -30.61 -5.49 -4.90
C TYR A 202 -30.77 -6.06 -6.32
N LYS A 203 -30.87 -7.39 -6.41
CA LYS A 203 -31.04 -8.13 -7.67
C LYS A 203 -32.49 -8.60 -7.78
N LEU A 204 -33.21 -8.07 -8.77
CA LEU A 204 -34.52 -8.53 -9.19
C LEU A 204 -34.37 -9.54 -10.33
N GLN A 205 -34.94 -10.72 -10.18
CA GLN A 205 -34.96 -11.75 -11.22
C GLN A 205 -36.25 -11.65 -12.06
N ASN A 206 -36.14 -12.01 -13.33
CA ASN A 206 -37.28 -12.07 -14.25
C ASN A 206 -38.10 -10.77 -14.30
N LEU A 207 -37.41 -9.62 -14.34
CA LEU A 207 -38.06 -8.32 -14.43
C LEU A 207 -38.28 -7.93 -15.91
N LEU A 208 -39.55 -7.86 -16.35
CA LEU A 208 -39.92 -7.55 -17.75
C LEU A 208 -39.24 -8.54 -18.72
N SER A 209 -38.45 -8.03 -19.67
CA SER A 209 -37.73 -8.82 -20.68
C SER A 209 -36.32 -9.19 -20.27
N PHE A 210 -35.89 -8.86 -19.04
CA PHE A 210 -34.54 -9.11 -18.53
C PHE A 210 -34.53 -10.34 -17.64
N LYS A 211 -33.47 -11.15 -17.71
CA LYS A 211 -33.23 -12.26 -16.76
C LYS A 211 -32.99 -11.74 -15.34
N ALA A 212 -32.28 -10.61 -15.24
CA ALA A 212 -32.14 -9.92 -13.97
C ALA A 212 -31.83 -8.43 -14.17
N VAL A 213 -32.21 -7.63 -13.19
CA VAL A 213 -31.79 -6.24 -13.03
C VAL A 213 -31.22 -6.07 -11.64
N THR A 214 -30.00 -5.55 -11.56
CA THR A 214 -29.32 -5.27 -10.28
C THR A 214 -29.11 -3.77 -10.14
N ALA A 215 -29.67 -3.19 -9.09
CA ALA A 215 -29.37 -1.83 -8.65
C ALA A 215 -28.31 -1.87 -7.56
N THR A 216 -27.28 -1.05 -7.66
CA THR A 216 -26.21 -0.96 -6.64
C THR A 216 -26.00 0.50 -6.26
N LEU A 217 -25.98 0.76 -4.96
CA LEU A 217 -25.56 2.03 -4.36
C LEU A 217 -24.24 1.79 -3.60
N MET A 218 -23.23 2.62 -3.88
CA MET A 218 -22.00 2.69 -3.10
C MET A 218 -21.91 4.05 -2.44
N VAL A 219 -21.62 4.06 -1.16
CA VAL A 219 -21.33 5.26 -0.37
C VAL A 219 -19.92 5.09 0.12
N ASN A 220 -18.99 5.82 -0.47
CA ASN A 220 -17.57 5.79 -0.09
C ASN A 220 -17.33 6.81 1.02
N ASN A 221 -16.40 6.49 1.91
CA ASN A 221 -16.01 7.32 3.05
C ASN A 221 -17.23 7.82 3.84
N ILE A 222 -18.05 6.87 4.33
CA ILE A 222 -19.35 7.18 4.99
C ILE A 222 -19.19 8.00 6.28
N LEU A 223 -18.02 8.00 6.90
CA LEU A 223 -17.72 8.78 8.10
C LEU A 223 -17.16 10.17 7.79
N ASP A 224 -17.04 10.52 6.50
CA ASP A 224 -16.48 11.79 6.02
C ASP A 224 -15.09 12.10 6.62
N ALA A 225 -14.24 11.06 6.70
CA ALA A 225 -12.89 11.23 7.21
C ALA A 225 -12.07 12.10 6.26
N GLU A 226 -11.40 13.11 6.79
CA GLU A 226 -10.42 13.90 6.05
C GLU A 226 -9.08 13.15 6.15
N TYR A 227 -8.49 12.79 5.00
CA TYR A 227 -7.24 12.04 4.96
C TYR A 227 -6.52 12.20 3.63
N GLU A 228 -5.20 11.98 3.67
CA GLU A 228 -4.33 11.94 2.52
C GLU A 228 -3.72 10.54 2.38
N THR A 229 -3.42 10.16 1.13
CA THR A 229 -2.76 8.88 0.84
C THR A 229 -1.42 9.05 0.17
N ASN A 230 -1.10 10.28 -0.26
CA ASN A 230 0.12 10.61 -0.96
C ASN A 230 0.47 12.10 -0.74
N GLY A 231 1.69 12.45 -1.08
CA GLY A 231 2.22 13.80 -0.98
C GLY A 231 3.66 13.86 -1.48
N TYR A 232 4.31 15.00 -1.33
CA TYR A 232 5.74 15.15 -1.55
C TYR A 232 6.29 16.22 -0.62
N THR A 233 7.59 16.22 -0.41
CA THR A 233 8.31 17.20 0.38
C THR A 233 9.53 17.68 -0.38
N TYR A 234 9.90 18.95 -0.22
CA TYR A 234 11.18 19.44 -0.66
C TYR A 234 11.71 20.51 0.30
N GLY A 235 13.01 20.72 0.26
CA GLY A 235 13.66 21.74 1.05
C GLY A 235 14.86 22.35 0.33
N TYR A 236 15.20 23.57 0.72
CA TYR A 236 16.38 24.30 0.27
C TYR A 236 16.84 25.27 1.34
N VAL A 237 18.08 25.75 1.25
CA VAL A 237 18.60 26.80 2.12
C VAL A 237 18.56 28.13 1.36
N TYR A 238 17.76 29.07 1.87
CA TYR A 238 17.74 30.46 1.41
C TYR A 238 17.27 31.35 2.55
N GLY A 239 18.17 32.16 3.11
CA GLY A 239 17.92 32.88 4.36
C GLY A 239 17.65 31.92 5.54
N GLY A 240 18.29 30.75 5.52
CA GLY A 240 18.07 29.62 6.42
C GLY A 240 17.28 28.47 5.76
N MET A 241 17.12 27.37 6.50
CA MET A 241 16.44 26.17 6.00
C MET A 241 14.95 26.44 5.74
N GLN A 242 14.52 26.21 4.52
CA GLN A 242 13.13 26.24 4.08
C GLN A 242 12.66 24.80 3.79
N ARG A 243 11.48 24.41 4.29
CA ARG A 243 10.87 23.09 4.08
C ARG A 243 9.39 23.22 3.79
N TYR A 244 8.90 22.45 2.82
CA TYR A 244 7.51 22.47 2.37
C TYR A 244 7.01 21.07 2.16
N ASN A 245 5.81 20.76 2.68
CA ASN A 245 5.09 19.52 2.45
C ASN A 245 3.81 19.83 1.68
N TYR A 246 3.52 19.00 0.70
CA TYR A 246 2.30 19.06 -0.09
C TYR A 246 1.60 17.71 -0.04
N TYR A 247 0.30 17.72 0.16
CA TYR A 247 -0.52 16.54 0.34
C TYR A 247 -1.60 16.47 -0.72
N PHE A 248 -1.99 15.23 -1.08
CA PHE A 248 -3.08 14.97 -2.01
C PHE A 248 -4.28 14.45 -1.23
N PRO A 249 -5.23 15.33 -0.85
CA PRO A 249 -6.41 14.94 -0.08
C PRO A 249 -7.30 14.01 -0.90
N GLN A 250 -7.90 13.07 -0.20
CA GLN A 250 -8.88 12.17 -0.77
C GLN A 250 -10.29 12.78 -0.68
N ALA A 251 -11.20 12.25 -1.50
CA ALA A 251 -12.58 12.72 -1.50
C ALA A 251 -13.27 12.41 -0.17
N GLY A 252 -14.03 13.37 0.34
CA GLY A 252 -14.99 13.15 1.41
C GLY A 252 -16.08 12.18 1.00
N THR A 253 -17.18 12.12 1.77
CA THR A 253 -18.31 11.23 1.46
C THR A 253 -18.83 11.45 0.04
N ASN A 254 -18.88 10.38 -0.73
CA ASN A 254 -19.37 10.42 -2.11
C ASN A 254 -20.14 9.14 -2.44
N PHE A 255 -20.98 9.19 -3.50
CA PHE A 255 -21.81 8.05 -3.88
C PHE A 255 -21.75 7.75 -5.37
N LEU A 256 -21.85 6.45 -5.64
CA LEU A 256 -21.99 5.92 -6.99
C LEU A 256 -23.26 5.06 -7.04
N PHE A 257 -24.10 5.30 -8.06
CA PHE A 257 -25.26 4.46 -8.36
C PHE A 257 -25.06 3.76 -9.70
N GLN A 258 -25.32 2.46 -9.72
CA GLN A 258 -25.19 1.61 -10.91
C GLN A 258 -26.47 0.78 -11.10
N VAL A 259 -26.89 0.62 -12.35
CA VAL A 259 -27.91 -0.35 -12.76
C VAL A 259 -27.31 -1.28 -13.81
N LYS A 260 -27.38 -2.60 -13.56
CA LYS A 260 -26.91 -3.65 -14.46
C LYS A 260 -28.12 -4.45 -14.95
N TRP A 261 -28.24 -4.62 -16.26
CA TRP A 261 -29.26 -5.48 -16.91
C TRP A 261 -28.59 -6.75 -17.45
N GLU A 262 -29.23 -7.91 -17.18
CA GLU A 262 -28.83 -9.21 -17.70
C GLU A 262 -29.95 -9.69 -18.66
N PHE A 263 -29.61 -9.96 -19.91
CA PHE A 263 -30.53 -10.41 -20.97
C PHE A 263 -30.60 -11.93 -21.09
#